data_f35a9fb18aef68094764b26b62b7e75e
#
_entry.id   f35a9fb18aef68094764b26b62b7e75e
#
_cell.length_a   1.000
_cell.length_b   1.000
_cell.length_c   1.000
_cell.angle_alpha   90.00
_cell.angle_beta   90.00
_cell.angle_gamma   90.00
#
_symmetry.space_group_name_H-M   'P 1'
#
loop_
_entity.id
_entity.type
_entity.pdbx_description
1 polymer ?
#
loop_
_entity_poly.entity_id
_entity_poly.type
_entity_poly.pdbx_seq_one_letter_code
_entity_poly.pdbx_strand_id
1 'polypeptide(L)'
;MKKFLLTIILSIVSFNMIHADVTWKLSNDGTLTISGTNMPDYYSSYSSKAPWLSQKDKIKKVVINNGVTNIGGGAFYECSNLTSISIPKSVKSIEIRAFWECGLTSVTLPNSVTSIEASAFSGCTALTSVTIPNSVTSIGKSAFLGCSSLTSVAIPNSVTSIGYDAFNGCAKLTSVTLSNSVTTIEEDTFYGCKSLTSVTIPNSVTTIEDFAFAFCEKITSVTIPNSVTKIGNSVFWGCDALTSVTNLAKTPQKIGDKTFQKYGTLHVVSGCKAKYEDADYWNNFTIVEDAKDMNSNKITWKLSEDGTLTISGTDMPDYYRPKGTDAPWFSQRSNIKKVVINNGVTNIGSGAFYKCYNLTSISIPNSVKSIGVFAFGACTDLTSVTIPNSVTSIGKKAFYSSGLTSVAIPNSVTNIDKAAFAYCSELPSVTIPNSVTAVKDSTFYNCTKLTSVTIPNSVTSIGNSVFEECKALTSVTNLAKTPQKIGDKTFTKYGTLHVLPGCKAAYKAANYWKNFTIVEDANGSGTTEVADVEADNGMKDGKYLIDGKVVIVRNGKKYNLNGIAE
;
A
#
# COMPACT_ATOMS: atom_id res chain seq x y z
N MET A 1 46.22 -63.21 -22.99
CA MET A 1 45.84 -61.87 -23.46
C MET A 1 44.57 -61.44 -22.76
N LYS A 2 44.64 -60.78 -21.63
CA LYS A 2 43.52 -60.16 -20.92
C LYS A 2 43.79 -58.69 -20.79
N LYS A 3 43.00 -57.84 -21.44
CA LYS A 3 43.04 -56.37 -21.33
C LYS A 3 42.54 -55.96 -19.96
N PHE A 4 43.37 -55.34 -19.18
CA PHE A 4 42.97 -54.61 -17.95
C PHE A 4 42.39 -53.27 -18.37
N LEU A 5 41.13 -53.05 -18.06
CA LEU A 5 40.46 -51.78 -18.18
C LEU A 5 40.69 -50.99 -16.87
N LEU A 6 41.50 -49.94 -16.94
CA LEU A 6 41.79 -49.07 -15.83
C LEU A 6 40.67 -48.02 -15.74
N THR A 7 39.76 -48.22 -14.81
CA THR A 7 38.70 -47.24 -14.50
C THR A 7 39.30 -46.19 -13.53
N ILE A 8 39.60 -45.01 -14.04
CA ILE A 8 39.97 -43.87 -13.20
C ILE A 8 38.71 -43.37 -12.53
N ILE A 9 38.54 -43.66 -11.23
CA ILE A 9 37.57 -43.02 -10.37
C ILE A 9 38.13 -41.66 -10.02
N LEU A 10 37.60 -40.61 -10.67
CA LEU A 10 37.85 -39.25 -10.29
C LEU A 10 37.05 -38.99 -9.00
N SER A 11 37.73 -39.12 -7.86
CA SER A 11 37.17 -38.68 -6.58
C SER A 11 37.05 -37.17 -6.61
N ILE A 12 35.86 -36.68 -6.82
CA ILE A 12 35.49 -35.27 -6.57
C ILE A 12 35.58 -35.09 -5.05
N VAL A 13 36.70 -34.54 -4.59
CA VAL A 13 36.81 -33.98 -3.25
C VAL A 13 35.87 -32.76 -3.24
N SER A 14 34.65 -32.95 -2.76
CA SER A 14 33.80 -31.84 -2.41
C SER A 14 34.44 -31.10 -1.23
N PHE A 15 35.15 -30.02 -1.53
CA PHE A 15 35.41 -28.99 -0.55
C PHE A 15 34.02 -28.44 -0.17
N ASN A 16 33.54 -28.82 1.01
CA ASN A 16 32.46 -28.12 1.67
C ASN A 16 32.93 -26.71 2.00
N MET A 17 32.89 -25.81 1.02
CA MET A 17 32.73 -24.40 1.32
C MET A 17 31.29 -24.22 1.81
N ILE A 18 31.12 -24.09 3.13
CA ILE A 18 29.92 -23.55 3.76
C ILE A 18 29.83 -22.09 3.29
N HIS A 19 29.27 -21.85 2.09
CA HIS A 19 28.82 -20.53 1.60
C HIS A 19 28.33 -20.64 0.16
N ALA A 20 27.10 -21.03 -0.04
CA ALA A 20 26.14 -20.48 -1.00
C ALA A 20 24.92 -21.39 -1.06
N ASP A 21 23.85 -20.98 -0.40
CA ASP A 21 22.55 -21.65 -0.53
C ASP A 21 21.89 -21.37 -1.90
N VAL A 22 22.63 -20.80 -2.86
CA VAL A 22 22.12 -20.51 -4.20
C VAL A 22 22.93 -21.18 -5.29
N THR A 23 22.22 -21.69 -6.30
CA THR A 23 22.77 -22.18 -7.56
C THR A 23 22.40 -21.21 -8.69
N TRP A 24 23.19 -21.17 -9.75
CA TRP A 24 22.93 -20.27 -10.86
C TRP A 24 23.25 -20.90 -12.23
N LYS A 25 22.59 -20.40 -13.26
CA LYS A 25 22.83 -20.78 -14.64
C LYS A 25 22.64 -19.56 -15.54
N LEU A 26 23.63 -19.26 -16.37
CA LEU A 26 23.55 -18.24 -17.42
C LEU A 26 23.33 -18.94 -18.77
N SER A 27 22.27 -18.60 -19.45
CA SER A 27 21.94 -19.11 -20.79
C SER A 27 22.52 -18.22 -21.89
N ASN A 28 22.57 -18.74 -23.12
CA ASN A 28 23.18 -18.06 -24.27
C ASN A 28 22.44 -16.76 -24.67
N ASP A 29 21.14 -16.63 -24.31
CA ASP A 29 20.34 -15.43 -24.54
C ASP A 29 20.62 -14.32 -23.50
N GLY A 30 21.48 -14.58 -22.52
CA GLY A 30 21.80 -13.65 -21.44
C GLY A 30 20.86 -13.72 -20.24
N THR A 31 20.04 -14.77 -20.12
CA THR A 31 19.19 -14.97 -18.95
C THR A 31 19.95 -15.68 -17.85
N LEU A 32 20.14 -15.01 -16.70
CA LEU A 32 20.69 -15.59 -15.48
C LEU A 32 19.55 -16.08 -14.60
N THR A 33 19.51 -17.39 -14.35
CA THR A 33 18.54 -18.02 -13.44
C THR A 33 19.23 -18.35 -12.12
N ILE A 34 18.65 -17.95 -10.99
CA ILE A 34 19.16 -18.18 -9.64
C ILE A 34 18.12 -18.95 -8.83
N SER A 35 18.56 -20.03 -8.17
CA SER A 35 17.73 -20.91 -7.32
C SER A 35 18.42 -21.16 -5.99
N GLY A 36 17.66 -21.48 -4.95
CA GLY A 36 18.17 -21.75 -3.60
C GLY A 36 17.38 -20.99 -2.54
N THR A 37 18.04 -20.65 -1.45
CA THR A 37 17.39 -19.98 -0.30
C THR A 37 17.97 -18.60 -0.01
N ASN A 38 19.08 -18.51 0.69
CA ASN A 38 19.74 -17.27 1.06
C ASN A 38 20.79 -16.87 0.01
N MET A 39 20.67 -15.70 -0.58
CA MET A 39 21.72 -15.16 -1.43
C MET A 39 22.74 -14.44 -0.55
N PRO A 40 24.02 -14.83 -0.57
CA PRO A 40 25.07 -14.17 0.21
C PRO A 40 25.28 -12.72 -0.20
N ASP A 41 25.87 -11.94 0.68
CA ASP A 41 26.40 -10.62 0.35
C ASP A 41 27.77 -10.72 -0.33
N TYR A 42 27.94 -9.98 -1.42
CA TYR A 42 29.10 -10.04 -2.31
C TYR A 42 29.94 -8.77 -2.33
N TYR A 43 29.81 -7.89 -1.33
CA TYR A 43 30.49 -6.59 -1.30
C TYR A 43 31.71 -6.51 -0.36
N SER A 44 32.14 -7.62 0.24
CA SER A 44 33.32 -7.59 1.09
C SER A 44 34.61 -7.41 0.26
N SER A 45 35.48 -6.53 0.71
CA SER A 45 36.50 -5.84 -0.05
C SER A 45 37.62 -6.69 -0.68
N TYR A 46 37.69 -8.00 -0.47
CA TYR A 46 38.80 -8.80 -0.95
C TYR A 46 38.53 -10.24 -1.42
N SER A 47 37.35 -10.83 -1.31
CA SER A 47 37.22 -12.26 -1.62
C SER A 47 35.91 -12.83 -2.12
N SER A 48 34.83 -12.09 -2.22
CA SER A 48 33.54 -12.70 -2.63
C SER A 48 32.73 -11.85 -3.59
N LYS A 49 33.15 -11.75 -4.84
CA LYS A 49 32.26 -11.28 -5.92
C LYS A 49 31.25 -12.39 -6.24
N ALA A 50 30.03 -12.01 -6.56
CA ALA A 50 29.04 -12.98 -7.03
C ALA A 50 29.64 -13.76 -8.23
N PRO A 51 29.48 -15.09 -8.26
CA PRO A 51 30.21 -15.95 -9.22
C PRO A 51 29.85 -15.63 -10.68
N TRP A 52 28.67 -15.08 -10.95
CA TRP A 52 28.23 -14.66 -12.29
C TRP A 52 28.79 -13.30 -12.73
N LEU A 53 29.36 -12.48 -11.83
CA LEU A 53 29.86 -11.14 -12.17
C LEU A 53 31.06 -11.16 -13.11
N SER A 54 31.79 -12.29 -13.22
CA SER A 54 32.82 -12.47 -14.27
C SER A 54 32.22 -12.44 -15.69
N GLN A 55 30.91 -12.59 -15.80
CA GLN A 55 30.16 -12.55 -17.07
C GLN A 55 29.07 -11.44 -17.07
N LYS A 56 29.22 -10.41 -16.23
CA LYS A 56 28.21 -9.34 -16.03
C LYS A 56 27.76 -8.71 -17.35
N ASP A 57 28.66 -8.54 -18.31
CA ASP A 57 28.36 -7.93 -19.62
C ASP A 57 27.44 -8.80 -20.51
N LYS A 58 27.30 -10.09 -20.19
CA LYS A 58 26.39 -11.01 -20.89
C LYS A 58 25.02 -11.06 -20.25
N ILE A 59 24.86 -10.60 -19.00
CA ILE A 59 23.61 -10.71 -18.25
C ILE A 59 22.64 -9.63 -18.72
N LYS A 60 21.55 -10.03 -19.38
CA LYS A 60 20.48 -9.15 -19.90
C LYS A 60 19.21 -9.23 -19.08
N LYS A 61 18.95 -10.40 -18.52
CA LYS A 61 17.75 -10.71 -17.74
C LYS A 61 18.11 -11.56 -16.53
N VAL A 62 17.48 -11.33 -15.41
CA VAL A 62 17.59 -12.18 -14.21
C VAL A 62 16.23 -12.77 -13.87
N VAL A 63 16.23 -14.08 -13.57
CA VAL A 63 15.08 -14.80 -13.03
C VAL A 63 15.51 -15.40 -11.70
N ILE A 64 14.93 -14.90 -10.63
CA ILE A 64 15.12 -15.46 -9.28
C ILE A 64 13.97 -16.42 -9.02
N ASN A 65 14.28 -17.67 -8.74
CA ASN A 65 13.26 -18.68 -8.48
C ASN A 65 12.71 -18.58 -7.05
N ASN A 66 11.51 -19.10 -6.88
CA ASN A 66 10.88 -19.16 -5.56
C ASN A 66 11.75 -19.99 -4.59
N GLY A 67 11.84 -19.55 -3.34
CA GLY A 67 12.74 -20.10 -2.31
C GLY A 67 13.85 -19.13 -1.91
N VAL A 68 14.35 -18.31 -2.84
CA VAL A 68 15.35 -17.27 -2.51
C VAL A 68 14.68 -16.19 -1.66
N THR A 69 15.26 -15.89 -0.49
CA THR A 69 14.64 -15.04 0.54
C THR A 69 15.16 -13.60 0.56
N ASN A 70 16.30 -13.33 -0.07
CA ASN A 70 16.90 -12.01 -0.18
C ASN A 70 17.66 -11.85 -1.50
N ILE A 71 17.86 -10.63 -1.95
CA ILE A 71 18.81 -10.32 -3.01
C ILE A 71 20.05 -9.76 -2.33
N GLY A 72 21.13 -10.57 -2.32
CA GLY A 72 22.37 -10.28 -1.57
C GLY A 72 23.04 -8.99 -2.00
N GLY A 73 23.79 -8.40 -1.09
CA GLY A 73 24.52 -7.17 -1.33
C GLY A 73 25.51 -7.30 -2.48
N GLY A 74 25.52 -6.33 -3.40
CA GLY A 74 26.37 -6.34 -4.58
C GLY A 74 26.10 -7.47 -5.58
N ALA A 75 25.00 -8.22 -5.46
CA ALA A 75 24.74 -9.40 -6.30
C ALA A 75 24.76 -9.11 -7.80
N PHE A 76 24.29 -7.93 -8.22
CA PHE A 76 24.25 -7.50 -9.62
C PHE A 76 25.04 -6.20 -9.85
N TYR A 77 26.06 -5.97 -9.03
CA TYR A 77 26.91 -4.79 -9.09
C TYR A 77 27.47 -4.56 -10.51
N GLU A 78 27.24 -3.36 -11.08
CA GLU A 78 27.65 -2.97 -12.44
C GLU A 78 27.17 -3.89 -13.57
N CYS A 79 26.04 -4.58 -13.42
CA CYS A 79 25.43 -5.31 -14.53
C CYS A 79 24.72 -4.32 -15.47
N SER A 80 25.50 -3.53 -16.21
CA SER A 80 24.99 -2.43 -17.06
C SER A 80 24.07 -2.91 -18.20
N ASN A 81 24.18 -4.15 -18.65
CA ASN A 81 23.34 -4.76 -19.66
C ASN A 81 22.08 -5.45 -19.10
N LEU A 82 21.94 -5.52 -17.77
CA LEU A 82 20.76 -6.09 -17.11
C LEU A 82 19.57 -5.14 -17.22
N THR A 83 18.63 -5.44 -18.10
CA THR A 83 17.46 -4.58 -18.37
C THR A 83 16.20 -5.00 -17.64
N SER A 84 16.12 -6.26 -17.19
CA SER A 84 14.93 -6.76 -16.52
C SER A 84 15.23 -7.84 -15.48
N ILE A 85 14.41 -7.88 -14.42
CA ILE A 85 14.50 -8.88 -13.36
C ILE A 85 13.11 -9.35 -12.92
N SER A 86 12.99 -10.66 -12.66
CA SER A 86 11.82 -11.26 -12.01
C SER A 86 12.17 -11.62 -10.57
N ILE A 87 11.49 -10.99 -9.61
CA ILE A 87 11.69 -11.17 -8.17
C ILE A 87 10.50 -11.94 -7.60
N PRO A 88 10.70 -13.14 -7.03
CA PRO A 88 9.60 -13.95 -6.50
C PRO A 88 9.09 -13.44 -5.14
N LYS A 89 7.90 -13.90 -4.74
CA LYS A 89 7.27 -13.55 -3.46
C LYS A 89 8.02 -14.09 -2.21
N SER A 90 9.04 -14.93 -2.39
CA SER A 90 9.89 -15.38 -1.28
C SER A 90 10.90 -14.33 -0.82
N VAL A 91 11.24 -13.35 -1.68
CA VAL A 91 12.23 -12.30 -1.37
C VAL A 91 11.64 -11.30 -0.38
N LYS A 92 12.36 -11.05 0.71
CA LYS A 92 11.97 -10.14 1.80
C LYS A 92 12.79 -8.86 1.86
N SER A 93 14.02 -8.87 1.31
CA SER A 93 14.92 -7.71 1.35
C SER A 93 15.75 -7.58 0.08
N ILE A 94 16.06 -6.32 -0.25
CA ILE A 94 17.01 -5.95 -1.30
C ILE A 94 18.20 -5.33 -0.58
N GLU A 95 19.33 -6.04 -0.59
CA GLU A 95 20.49 -5.69 0.23
C GLU A 95 21.35 -4.56 -0.39
N ILE A 96 22.34 -4.11 0.37
CA ILE A 96 23.20 -2.97 0.02
C ILE A 96 23.82 -3.15 -1.37
N ARG A 97 23.69 -2.13 -2.26
CA ARG A 97 24.25 -2.13 -3.62
C ARG A 97 23.83 -3.31 -4.49
N ALA A 98 22.74 -4.00 -4.18
CA ALA A 98 22.31 -5.20 -4.92
C ALA A 98 22.24 -4.98 -6.43
N PHE A 99 21.78 -3.81 -6.88
CA PHE A 99 21.67 -3.40 -8.29
C PHE A 99 22.43 -2.11 -8.60
N TRP A 100 23.55 -1.88 -7.93
CA TRP A 100 24.34 -0.67 -8.14
C TRP A 100 24.83 -0.59 -9.60
N GLU A 101 24.57 0.54 -10.29
CA GLU A 101 24.89 0.79 -11.71
C GLU A 101 24.37 -0.28 -12.69
N CYS A 102 23.19 -0.82 -12.43
CA CYS A 102 22.52 -1.72 -13.37
C CYS A 102 21.75 -0.97 -14.46
N GLY A 103 21.62 -1.63 -15.63
CA GLY A 103 20.84 -1.15 -16.76
C GLY A 103 19.33 -1.35 -16.65
N LEU A 104 18.78 -1.64 -15.48
CA LEU A 104 17.35 -1.88 -15.26
C LEU A 104 16.50 -0.72 -15.75
N THR A 105 15.50 -1.01 -16.57
CA THR A 105 14.56 0.00 -17.08
C THR A 105 13.31 0.16 -16.21
N SER A 106 12.93 -0.91 -15.54
CA SER A 106 11.85 -0.91 -14.55
C SER A 106 12.06 -2.02 -13.52
N VAL A 107 11.53 -1.83 -12.32
CA VAL A 107 11.51 -2.89 -11.29
C VAL A 107 10.18 -2.89 -10.53
N THR A 108 9.63 -4.09 -10.35
CA THR A 108 8.45 -4.32 -9.52
C THR A 108 8.86 -5.19 -8.34
N LEU A 109 8.78 -4.62 -7.16
CA LEU A 109 9.09 -5.34 -5.92
C LEU A 109 7.84 -6.08 -5.43
N PRO A 110 7.96 -7.35 -5.03
CA PRO A 110 6.82 -8.11 -4.49
C PRO A 110 6.42 -7.61 -3.09
N ASN A 111 5.16 -7.86 -2.70
CA ASN A 111 4.61 -7.48 -1.40
C ASN A 111 5.25 -8.19 -0.18
N SER A 112 6.26 -9.00 -0.40
CA SER A 112 7.08 -9.63 0.65
C SER A 112 8.29 -8.80 1.05
N VAL A 113 8.71 -7.82 0.21
CA VAL A 113 9.88 -6.97 0.48
C VAL A 113 9.51 -5.96 1.56
N THR A 114 10.32 -5.94 2.63
CA THR A 114 10.11 -5.07 3.79
C THR A 114 11.11 -3.92 3.87
N SER A 115 12.26 -4.03 3.21
CA SER A 115 13.29 -2.98 3.17
C SER A 115 14.00 -2.91 1.83
N ILE A 116 14.41 -1.70 1.46
CA ILE A 116 15.32 -1.40 0.36
C ILE A 116 16.56 -0.79 1.00
N GLU A 117 17.68 -1.52 0.96
CA GLU A 117 18.88 -1.13 1.69
C GLU A 117 19.72 -0.06 0.96
N ALA A 118 20.80 0.38 1.60
CA ALA A 118 21.61 1.49 1.10
C ALA A 118 22.15 1.25 -0.32
N SER A 119 22.03 2.27 -1.18
CA SER A 119 22.51 2.26 -2.57
C SER A 119 21.97 1.11 -3.42
N ALA A 120 20.87 0.46 -3.02
CA ALA A 120 20.39 -0.76 -3.67
C ALA A 120 20.19 -0.61 -5.18
N PHE A 121 19.72 0.55 -5.67
CA PHE A 121 19.52 0.89 -7.08
C PHE A 121 20.31 2.15 -7.50
N SER A 122 21.33 2.53 -6.72
CA SER A 122 22.17 3.70 -7.03
C SER A 122 22.81 3.56 -8.42
N GLY A 123 22.80 4.61 -9.22
CA GLY A 123 23.37 4.61 -10.57
C GLY A 123 22.57 3.84 -11.63
N CYS A 124 21.36 3.38 -11.34
CA CYS A 124 20.48 2.78 -12.35
C CYS A 124 19.91 3.87 -13.28
N THR A 125 20.76 4.43 -14.14
CA THR A 125 20.44 5.60 -14.97
C THR A 125 19.32 5.36 -15.97
N ALA A 126 19.07 4.10 -16.37
CA ALA A 126 18.01 3.71 -17.28
C ALA A 126 16.65 3.46 -16.59
N LEU A 127 16.59 3.46 -15.25
CA LEU A 127 15.40 3.14 -14.48
C LEU A 127 14.35 4.25 -14.64
N THR A 128 13.25 3.94 -15.32
CA THR A 128 12.15 4.90 -15.57
C THR A 128 11.03 4.82 -14.54
N SER A 129 10.85 3.67 -13.93
CA SER A 129 9.81 3.43 -12.94
C SER A 129 10.20 2.38 -11.91
N VAL A 130 9.73 2.58 -10.68
CA VAL A 130 9.82 1.61 -9.57
C VAL A 130 8.48 1.54 -8.85
N THR A 131 8.02 0.30 -8.58
CA THR A 131 6.84 0.09 -7.74
C THR A 131 7.31 -0.38 -6.35
N ILE A 132 7.10 0.47 -5.34
CA ILE A 132 7.43 0.19 -3.94
C ILE A 132 6.16 -0.34 -3.26
N PRO A 133 6.14 -1.59 -2.78
CA PRO A 133 4.93 -2.17 -2.18
C PRO A 133 4.68 -1.63 -0.75
N ASN A 134 3.42 -1.77 -0.30
CA ASN A 134 2.99 -1.36 1.06
C ASN A 134 3.62 -2.18 2.21
N SER A 135 4.46 -3.15 1.91
CA SER A 135 5.24 -3.91 2.89
C SER A 135 6.56 -3.23 3.25
N VAL A 136 7.06 -2.33 2.39
CA VAL A 136 8.34 -1.63 2.63
C VAL A 136 8.16 -0.61 3.75
N THR A 137 9.03 -0.70 4.76
CA THR A 137 9.02 0.18 5.94
C THR A 137 10.15 1.20 5.93
N SER A 138 11.22 0.93 5.17
CA SER A 138 12.38 1.83 5.07
C SER A 138 13.00 1.83 3.67
N ILE A 139 13.49 3.00 3.27
CA ILE A 139 14.31 3.22 2.07
C ILE A 139 15.68 3.70 2.56
N GLY A 140 16.73 2.96 2.24
CA GLY A 140 18.09 3.23 2.69
C GLY A 140 18.71 4.47 2.06
N LYS A 141 19.87 4.88 2.60
CA LYS A 141 20.63 6.01 2.06
C LYS A 141 21.03 5.75 0.61
N SER A 142 20.97 6.81 -0.22
CA SER A 142 21.38 6.73 -1.64
C SER A 142 20.68 5.62 -2.43
N ALA A 143 19.55 5.08 -1.96
CA ALA A 143 18.93 3.88 -2.55
C ALA A 143 18.64 4.01 -4.04
N PHE A 144 18.26 5.21 -4.51
CA PHE A 144 18.00 5.55 -5.91
C PHE A 144 18.87 6.73 -6.38
N LEU A 145 20.04 6.95 -5.74
CA LEU A 145 20.97 8.02 -6.14
C LEU A 145 21.32 7.89 -7.63
N GLY A 146 21.19 8.96 -8.38
CA GLY A 146 21.55 8.99 -9.81
C GLY A 146 20.64 8.19 -10.73
N CYS A 147 19.44 7.78 -10.30
CA CYS A 147 18.42 7.20 -11.18
C CYS A 147 17.84 8.29 -12.10
N SER A 148 18.68 8.81 -12.99
CA SER A 148 18.41 10.03 -13.76
C SER A 148 17.23 9.95 -14.73
N SER A 149 16.78 8.75 -15.10
CA SER A 149 15.59 8.52 -15.94
C SER A 149 14.30 8.29 -15.15
N LEU A 150 14.35 8.20 -13.82
CA LEU A 150 13.16 7.97 -13.00
C LEU A 150 12.19 9.15 -13.12
N THR A 151 10.95 8.88 -13.57
CA THR A 151 9.98 9.95 -13.87
C THR A 151 9.00 10.24 -12.73
N SER A 152 8.67 9.25 -11.96
CA SER A 152 7.78 9.37 -10.80
C SER A 152 8.06 8.29 -9.77
N VAL A 153 7.78 8.60 -8.51
CA VAL A 153 7.81 7.62 -7.41
C VAL A 153 6.68 7.89 -6.43
N ALA A 154 5.98 6.83 -6.04
CA ALA A 154 5.02 6.85 -4.95
C ALA A 154 5.61 6.08 -3.76
N ILE A 155 5.84 6.78 -2.65
CA ILE A 155 6.37 6.20 -1.42
C ILE A 155 5.18 5.86 -0.52
N PRO A 156 4.92 4.57 -0.25
CA PRO A 156 3.75 4.15 0.51
C PRO A 156 3.84 4.58 1.99
N ASN A 157 2.67 4.70 2.64
CA ASN A 157 2.61 5.15 4.04
C ASN A 157 3.18 4.14 5.06
N SER A 158 3.51 2.94 4.64
CA SER A 158 4.29 1.99 5.43
C SER A 158 5.73 2.45 5.66
N VAL A 159 6.28 3.26 4.73
CA VAL A 159 7.64 3.80 4.84
C VAL A 159 7.68 4.86 5.91
N THR A 160 8.45 4.61 6.96
CA THR A 160 8.65 5.53 8.10
C THR A 160 9.97 6.28 8.05
N SER A 161 10.93 5.81 7.23
CA SER A 161 12.23 6.45 7.05
C SER A 161 12.71 6.39 5.61
N ILE A 162 13.30 7.51 5.15
CA ILE A 162 13.96 7.65 3.85
C ILE A 162 15.36 8.19 4.17
N GLY A 163 16.40 7.49 3.78
CA GLY A 163 17.77 7.89 4.07
C GLY A 163 18.23 9.09 3.24
N TYR A 164 19.32 9.73 3.67
CA TYR A 164 19.91 10.84 2.94
C TYR A 164 20.32 10.40 1.51
N ASP A 165 20.36 11.35 0.55
CA ASP A 165 20.64 11.09 -0.86
C ASP A 165 19.68 10.10 -1.55
N ALA A 166 18.59 9.67 -0.92
CA ALA A 166 17.81 8.54 -1.42
C ALA A 166 17.36 8.70 -2.88
N PHE A 167 17.04 9.91 -3.34
CA PHE A 167 16.65 10.25 -4.71
C PHE A 167 17.52 11.36 -5.30
N ASN A 168 18.72 11.59 -4.75
CA ASN A 168 19.65 12.60 -5.26
C ASN A 168 19.99 12.32 -6.73
N GLY A 169 19.94 13.35 -7.59
CA GLY A 169 20.25 13.23 -9.01
C GLY A 169 19.20 12.49 -9.86
N CYS A 170 17.98 12.29 -9.36
CA CYS A 170 16.85 11.79 -10.15
C CYS A 170 16.34 12.92 -11.08
N ALA A 171 17.16 13.30 -12.07
CA ALA A 171 16.99 14.52 -12.85
C ALA A 171 15.66 14.61 -13.63
N LYS A 172 15.09 13.47 -14.06
CA LYS A 172 13.80 13.40 -14.77
C LYS A 172 12.59 13.20 -13.84
N LEU A 173 12.77 13.17 -12.54
CA LEU A 173 11.67 13.01 -11.58
C LEU A 173 10.76 14.24 -11.63
N THR A 174 9.54 14.09 -12.16
CA THR A 174 8.56 15.17 -12.29
C THR A 174 7.60 15.28 -11.11
N SER A 175 7.38 14.17 -10.43
CA SER A 175 6.47 14.10 -9.28
C SER A 175 6.91 13.04 -8.26
N VAL A 176 6.71 13.36 -6.99
CA VAL A 176 6.89 12.44 -5.86
C VAL A 176 5.68 12.51 -4.93
N THR A 177 5.20 11.33 -4.52
CA THR A 177 4.23 11.23 -3.42
C THR A 177 4.98 10.73 -2.19
N LEU A 178 5.09 11.56 -1.17
CA LEU A 178 5.76 11.22 0.09
C LEU A 178 4.84 10.44 1.02
N SER A 179 5.43 9.56 1.81
CA SER A 179 4.74 8.86 2.91
C SER A 179 4.26 9.84 3.97
N ASN A 180 3.02 9.67 4.44
CA ASN A 180 2.48 10.43 5.59
C ASN A 180 2.99 9.90 6.95
N SER A 181 3.95 8.98 6.95
CA SER A 181 4.55 8.42 8.17
C SER A 181 5.99 8.87 8.39
N VAL A 182 6.61 9.55 7.40
CA VAL A 182 7.96 10.12 7.57
C VAL A 182 7.88 11.39 8.40
N THR A 183 8.82 11.55 9.32
CA THR A 183 8.93 12.72 10.19
C THR A 183 10.06 13.67 9.79
N THR A 184 11.01 13.18 9.00
CA THR A 184 12.16 13.92 8.52
C THR A 184 12.31 13.72 7.01
N ILE A 185 12.58 14.80 6.28
CA ILE A 185 13.15 14.77 4.94
C ILE A 185 14.65 14.99 5.13
N GLU A 186 15.41 13.92 4.91
CA GLU A 186 16.84 13.89 5.22
C GLU A 186 17.67 14.72 4.22
N GLU A 187 18.95 14.95 4.57
CA GLU A 187 19.93 15.67 3.77
C GLU A 187 19.98 15.14 2.32
N ASP A 188 20.03 16.04 1.35
CA ASP A 188 20.15 15.76 -0.08
C ASP A 188 19.10 14.80 -0.66
N THR A 189 18.02 14.48 0.06
CA THR A 189 17.04 13.45 -0.36
C THR A 189 16.56 13.64 -1.81
N PHE A 190 16.28 14.88 -2.25
CA PHE A 190 15.83 15.23 -3.60
C PHE A 190 16.77 16.23 -4.28
N TYR A 191 18.03 16.31 -3.84
CA TYR A 191 19.03 17.19 -4.47
C TYR A 191 19.13 16.93 -5.97
N GLY A 192 19.11 17.95 -6.78
CA GLY A 192 19.26 17.82 -8.23
C GLY A 192 18.11 17.12 -8.96
N CYS A 193 16.92 17.02 -8.35
CA CYS A 193 15.70 16.57 -9.03
C CYS A 193 15.18 17.67 -9.95
N LYS A 194 15.94 17.97 -11.01
CA LYS A 194 15.78 19.15 -11.89
C LYS A 194 14.41 19.29 -12.54
N SER A 195 13.70 18.18 -12.77
CA SER A 195 12.38 18.16 -13.41
C SER A 195 11.21 18.20 -12.43
N LEU A 196 11.46 18.18 -11.11
CA LEU A 196 10.41 18.18 -10.11
C LEU A 196 9.66 19.52 -10.14
N THR A 197 8.36 19.47 -10.43
CA THR A 197 7.53 20.68 -10.60
C THR A 197 6.81 21.10 -9.33
N SER A 198 6.54 20.16 -8.48
CA SER A 198 5.89 20.40 -7.19
C SER A 198 6.19 19.26 -6.21
N VAL A 199 6.15 19.58 -4.94
CA VAL A 199 6.22 18.61 -3.85
C VAL A 199 5.19 18.96 -2.77
N THR A 200 4.47 17.95 -2.29
CA THR A 200 3.62 18.09 -1.12
C THR A 200 4.36 17.53 0.08
N ILE A 201 4.74 18.40 1.02
CA ILE A 201 5.36 18.01 2.27
C ILE A 201 4.26 17.54 3.23
N PRO A 202 4.30 16.29 3.72
CA PRO A 202 3.25 15.75 4.60
C PRO A 202 3.22 16.45 5.96
N ASN A 203 2.05 16.50 6.59
CA ASN A 203 1.88 17.04 7.95
C ASN A 203 2.56 16.21 9.06
N SER A 204 3.11 15.04 8.73
CA SER A 204 3.95 14.25 9.63
C SER A 204 5.37 14.80 9.75
N VAL A 205 5.83 15.56 8.74
CA VAL A 205 7.20 16.08 8.69
C VAL A 205 7.38 17.20 9.71
N THR A 206 8.38 17.03 10.55
CA THR A 206 8.78 18.02 11.57
C THR A 206 10.10 18.68 11.22
N THR A 207 10.93 18.03 10.38
CA THR A 207 12.27 18.48 10.04
C THR A 207 12.52 18.30 8.53
N ILE A 208 13.09 19.33 7.91
CA ILE A 208 13.67 19.29 6.58
C ILE A 208 15.15 19.59 6.74
N GLU A 209 16.00 18.63 6.42
CA GLU A 209 17.45 18.74 6.60
C GLU A 209 18.13 19.48 5.42
N ASP A 210 19.44 19.70 5.53
CA ASP A 210 20.24 20.48 4.59
C ASP A 210 20.09 19.98 3.15
N PHE A 211 20.02 20.88 2.19
CA PHE A 211 19.98 20.62 0.74
C PHE A 211 18.83 19.71 0.25
N ALA A 212 17.85 19.38 1.08
CA ALA A 212 16.83 18.37 0.80
C ALA A 212 16.12 18.52 -0.58
N PHE A 213 15.96 19.74 -1.09
CA PHE A 213 15.39 20.07 -2.39
C PHE A 213 16.28 21.00 -3.22
N ALA A 214 17.59 21.09 -2.88
CA ALA A 214 18.46 21.96 -3.62
C ALA A 214 18.57 21.55 -5.10
N PHE A 215 18.67 22.53 -6.00
CA PHE A 215 18.73 22.35 -7.45
C PHE A 215 17.50 21.62 -8.06
N CYS A 216 16.34 21.73 -7.41
CA CYS A 216 15.05 21.39 -8.02
C CYS A 216 14.57 22.54 -8.89
N GLU A 217 15.21 22.72 -10.05
CA GLU A 217 15.14 23.91 -10.91
C GLU A 217 13.70 24.28 -11.37
N LYS A 218 12.76 23.30 -11.42
CA LYS A 218 11.40 23.49 -11.94
C LYS A 218 10.32 23.58 -10.86
N ILE A 219 10.64 23.48 -9.57
CA ILE A 219 9.65 23.74 -8.53
C ILE A 219 9.21 25.21 -8.58
N THR A 220 7.92 25.45 -8.81
CA THR A 220 7.35 26.80 -8.86
C THR A 220 6.76 27.28 -7.54
N SER A 221 6.30 26.33 -6.73
CA SER A 221 5.72 26.60 -5.41
C SER A 221 5.97 25.48 -4.42
N VAL A 222 6.02 25.83 -3.13
CA VAL A 222 6.11 24.86 -2.03
C VAL A 222 5.21 25.29 -0.89
N THR A 223 4.57 24.30 -0.24
CA THR A 223 3.85 24.52 1.02
C THR A 223 4.61 23.84 2.14
N ILE A 224 5.02 24.61 3.13
CA ILE A 224 5.66 24.16 4.36
C ILE A 224 4.56 24.04 5.43
N PRO A 225 4.23 22.81 5.87
CA PRO A 225 3.18 22.60 6.87
C PRO A 225 3.62 23.16 8.24
N ASN A 226 2.65 23.44 9.08
CA ASN A 226 2.90 23.97 10.43
C ASN A 226 3.57 22.95 11.38
N SER A 227 3.60 21.69 11.01
CA SER A 227 4.34 20.64 11.72
C SER A 227 5.85 20.81 11.61
N VAL A 228 6.34 21.47 10.54
CA VAL A 228 7.77 21.70 10.33
C VAL A 228 8.26 22.74 11.32
N THR A 229 9.18 22.31 12.19
CA THR A 229 9.80 23.16 13.22
C THR A 229 11.26 23.48 12.91
N LYS A 230 11.91 22.67 12.05
CA LYS A 230 13.30 22.85 11.64
C LYS A 230 13.41 22.81 10.11
N ILE A 231 14.10 23.81 9.55
CA ILE A 231 14.47 23.90 8.14
C ILE A 231 15.99 24.08 8.09
N GLY A 232 16.67 23.19 7.40
CA GLY A 232 18.11 23.18 7.25
C GLY A 232 18.65 24.26 6.30
N ASN A 233 19.95 24.20 6.06
CA ASN A 233 20.61 25.12 5.16
C ASN A 233 20.35 24.75 3.70
N SER A 234 20.29 25.75 2.82
CA SER A 234 20.25 25.55 1.38
C SER A 234 19.13 24.63 0.85
N VAL A 235 18.05 24.46 1.64
CA VAL A 235 16.98 23.49 1.33
C VAL A 235 16.40 23.70 -0.06
N PHE A 236 16.17 24.98 -0.48
CA PHE A 236 15.63 25.34 -1.79
C PHE A 236 16.64 26.16 -2.62
N TRP A 237 17.93 25.99 -2.36
CA TRP A 237 19.00 26.61 -3.14
C TRP A 237 19.00 26.07 -4.57
N GLY A 238 19.11 26.92 -5.59
CA GLY A 238 19.04 26.49 -6.99
C GLY A 238 17.64 26.11 -7.48
N CYS A 239 16.58 26.41 -6.71
CA CYS A 239 15.19 26.28 -7.17
C CYS A 239 14.79 27.51 -7.99
N ASP A 240 15.30 27.61 -9.23
CA ASP A 240 15.24 28.83 -10.05
C ASP A 240 13.83 29.27 -10.43
N ALA A 241 12.88 28.34 -10.53
CA ALA A 241 11.48 28.62 -10.85
C ALA A 241 10.62 28.94 -9.61
N LEU A 242 11.16 28.83 -8.38
CA LEU A 242 10.39 29.00 -7.16
C LEU A 242 10.00 30.49 -6.97
N THR A 243 8.71 30.77 -7.09
CA THR A 243 8.15 32.13 -6.96
C THR A 243 7.14 32.28 -5.84
N SER A 244 6.66 31.15 -5.29
CA SER A 244 5.62 31.15 -4.25
C SER A 244 5.96 30.14 -3.15
N VAL A 245 6.02 30.61 -1.93
CA VAL A 245 6.19 29.80 -0.72
C VAL A 245 4.99 30.03 0.19
N THR A 246 4.32 28.95 0.59
CA THR A 246 3.30 29.02 1.63
C THR A 246 3.89 28.45 2.92
N ASN A 247 3.95 29.23 3.98
CA ASN A 247 4.38 28.76 5.30
C ASN A 247 3.21 28.82 6.29
N LEU A 248 2.79 27.63 6.74
CA LEU A 248 1.62 27.51 7.61
C LEU A 248 1.96 27.61 9.11
N ALA A 249 3.22 27.80 9.46
CA ALA A 249 3.65 27.99 10.84
C ALA A 249 3.22 29.36 11.36
N LYS A 250 2.68 29.41 12.58
CA LYS A 250 2.32 30.67 13.26
C LYS A 250 3.52 31.44 13.83
N THR A 251 4.67 30.77 13.85
CA THR A 251 5.96 31.36 14.24
C THR A 251 6.98 30.89 13.19
N PRO A 252 7.71 31.83 12.57
CA PRO A 252 8.71 31.49 11.56
C PRO A 252 9.77 30.56 12.13
N GLN A 253 10.17 29.57 11.35
CA GLN A 253 11.34 28.76 11.64
C GLN A 253 12.60 29.60 11.42
N LYS A 254 13.67 29.30 12.15
CA LYS A 254 14.98 29.86 11.85
C LYS A 254 15.50 29.29 10.56
N ILE A 255 15.90 30.13 9.61
CA ILE A 255 16.50 29.78 8.33
C ILE A 255 17.81 30.55 8.12
N GLY A 256 18.64 30.10 7.17
CA GLY A 256 19.88 30.78 6.80
C GLY A 256 19.75 31.55 5.46
N ASP A 257 20.77 32.33 5.15
CA ASP A 257 20.88 33.14 3.93
C ASP A 257 20.80 32.35 2.63
N LYS A 258 21.16 31.07 2.66
CA LYS A 258 21.13 30.17 1.51
C LYS A 258 19.93 29.24 1.45
N THR A 259 18.97 29.36 2.38
CA THR A 259 17.79 28.48 2.38
C THR A 259 16.98 28.64 1.10
N PHE A 260 16.89 29.87 0.59
CA PHE A 260 16.27 30.19 -0.71
C PHE A 260 17.26 30.98 -1.57
N GLN A 261 17.29 30.70 -2.87
CA GLN A 261 18.08 31.49 -3.81
C GLN A 261 17.32 32.72 -4.29
N LYS A 262 16.00 32.62 -4.40
CA LYS A 262 15.11 33.71 -4.83
C LYS A 262 13.99 33.88 -3.82
N TYR A 263 13.58 35.13 -3.67
CA TYR A 263 12.52 35.54 -2.75
C TYR A 263 11.34 36.09 -3.56
N GLY A 264 10.30 35.30 -3.71
CA GLY A 264 9.06 35.67 -4.39
C GLY A 264 7.97 36.11 -3.42
N THR A 265 6.79 35.50 -3.51
CA THR A 265 5.69 35.74 -2.57
C THR A 265 5.70 34.70 -1.46
N LEU A 266 5.63 35.14 -0.22
CA LEU A 266 5.44 34.30 0.95
C LEU A 266 4.00 34.45 1.45
N HIS A 267 3.25 33.38 1.36
CA HIS A 267 1.89 33.30 1.87
C HIS A 267 1.93 32.78 3.32
N VAL A 268 1.44 33.58 4.26
CA VAL A 268 1.42 33.25 5.68
C VAL A 268 0.00 33.26 6.24
N VAL A 269 -0.19 32.56 7.33
CA VAL A 269 -1.48 32.51 8.04
C VAL A 269 -1.86 33.87 8.58
N SER A 270 -3.15 34.20 8.54
CA SER A 270 -3.69 35.49 9.04
C SER A 270 -3.25 35.79 10.48
N GLY A 271 -2.82 36.99 10.72
CA GLY A 271 -2.27 37.48 12.01
C GLY A 271 -0.79 37.10 12.24
N CYS A 272 -0.11 36.56 11.22
CA CYS A 272 1.30 36.16 11.36
C CYS A 272 2.28 37.05 10.60
N LYS A 273 1.83 37.93 9.70
CA LYS A 273 2.66 38.75 8.81
C LYS A 273 3.77 39.50 9.55
N ALA A 274 3.45 40.23 10.61
CA ALA A 274 4.43 40.98 11.37
C ALA A 274 5.58 40.14 11.93
N LYS A 275 5.31 38.89 12.33
CA LYS A 275 6.35 37.96 12.81
C LYS A 275 7.32 37.53 11.73
N TYR A 276 6.82 37.40 10.49
CA TYR A 276 7.64 37.02 9.34
C TYR A 276 8.41 38.21 8.79
N GLU A 277 7.85 39.45 8.91
CA GLU A 277 8.55 40.69 8.59
C GLU A 277 9.71 40.97 9.54
N ASP A 278 9.61 40.50 10.81
CA ASP A 278 10.68 40.62 11.82
C ASP A 278 11.67 39.45 11.79
N ALA A 279 11.41 38.40 11.01
CA ALA A 279 12.23 37.21 10.98
C ALA A 279 13.31 37.28 9.89
N ASP A 280 14.58 37.01 10.28
CA ASP A 280 15.73 37.00 9.36
C ASP A 280 15.48 36.09 8.15
N TYR A 281 15.82 36.61 6.98
CA TYR A 281 15.70 35.99 5.65
C TYR A 281 14.24 35.75 5.19
N TRP A 282 13.26 35.60 6.11
CA TRP A 282 11.84 35.57 5.72
C TRP A 282 11.36 36.94 5.26
N ASN A 283 11.89 38.01 5.84
CA ASN A 283 11.61 39.40 5.49
C ASN A 283 12.08 39.80 4.08
N ASN A 284 12.85 38.95 3.39
CA ASN A 284 13.22 39.16 1.98
C ASN A 284 12.08 38.85 1.01
N PHE A 285 11.03 38.16 1.46
CA PHE A 285 9.85 37.85 0.63
C PHE A 285 8.85 38.98 0.58
N THR A 286 8.05 39.05 -0.47
CA THR A 286 6.80 39.80 -0.45
C THR A 286 5.76 39.02 0.36
N ILE A 287 5.46 39.46 1.60
CA ILE A 287 4.64 38.71 2.56
C ILE A 287 3.16 39.05 2.41
N VAL A 288 2.32 38.05 2.17
CA VAL A 288 0.86 38.16 2.02
C VAL A 288 0.16 37.27 3.06
N GLU A 289 -0.84 37.80 3.76
CA GLU A 289 -1.66 37.05 4.72
C GLU A 289 -2.90 36.46 4.07
N ASP A 290 -2.72 35.46 3.26
CA ASP A 290 -3.78 34.75 2.55
C ASP A 290 -3.67 33.23 2.66
N ALA A 291 -2.61 32.73 3.30
CA ALA A 291 -2.48 31.31 3.57
C ALA A 291 -3.60 30.88 4.53
N LYS A 292 -4.36 29.89 4.09
CA LYS A 292 -5.39 29.30 4.96
C LYS A 292 -4.71 28.52 6.05
N ASP A 293 -5.00 28.87 7.32
CA ASP A 293 -4.56 28.09 8.48
C ASP A 293 -5.13 26.67 8.34
N MET A 294 -4.29 25.74 7.93
CA MET A 294 -4.65 24.31 7.85
C MET A 294 -4.88 23.72 9.26
N ASN A 295 -4.50 24.45 10.33
CA ASN A 295 -4.87 24.14 11.72
C ASN A 295 -6.22 24.74 12.16
N SER A 296 -6.83 25.66 11.38
CA SER A 296 -8.25 25.81 11.53
C SER A 296 -8.83 24.49 11.04
N ASN A 297 -9.47 23.71 11.90
CA ASN A 297 -10.20 22.46 11.60
C ASN A 297 -11.29 22.67 10.53
N LYS A 298 -11.03 23.51 9.54
CA LYS A 298 -12.00 23.93 8.55
C LYS A 298 -11.77 23.17 7.26
N ILE A 299 -12.64 22.20 7.07
CA ILE A 299 -12.81 21.58 5.76
C ILE A 299 -13.17 22.65 4.73
N THR A 300 -12.44 22.70 3.64
CA THR A 300 -12.80 23.45 2.43
C THR A 300 -13.28 22.48 1.36
N TRP A 301 -14.22 22.93 0.54
CA TRP A 301 -14.78 22.08 -0.50
C TRP A 301 -15.13 22.87 -1.76
N LYS A 302 -15.14 22.18 -2.87
CA LYS A 302 -15.57 22.71 -4.17
C LYS A 302 -16.34 21.61 -4.90
N LEU A 303 -17.53 21.92 -5.37
CA LEU A 303 -18.30 21.08 -6.28
C LEU A 303 -18.16 21.65 -7.69
N SER A 304 -17.67 20.85 -8.62
CA SER A 304 -17.54 21.20 -10.03
C SER A 304 -18.82 20.81 -10.81
N GLU A 305 -18.96 21.36 -12.01
CA GLU A 305 -20.14 21.14 -12.86
C GLU A 305 -20.35 19.68 -13.27
N ASP A 306 -19.27 18.89 -13.35
CA ASP A 306 -19.30 17.45 -13.62
C ASP A 306 -19.80 16.60 -12.43
N GLY A 307 -20.09 17.24 -11.29
CA GLY A 307 -20.52 16.60 -10.06
C GLY A 307 -19.37 16.06 -9.21
N THR A 308 -18.12 16.49 -9.44
CA THR A 308 -16.98 16.12 -8.58
C THR A 308 -16.90 17.07 -7.38
N LEU A 309 -17.09 16.53 -6.18
CA LEU A 309 -16.87 17.22 -4.91
C LEU A 309 -15.44 16.98 -4.45
N THR A 310 -14.61 18.02 -4.44
CA THR A 310 -13.24 17.99 -3.91
C THR A 310 -13.23 18.56 -2.51
N ILE A 311 -12.62 17.84 -1.55
CA ILE A 311 -12.54 18.22 -0.13
C ILE A 311 -11.10 18.28 0.29
N SER A 312 -10.72 19.37 0.99
CA SER A 312 -9.39 19.60 1.53
C SER A 312 -9.49 20.09 2.97
N GLY A 313 -8.43 19.95 3.72
CA GLY A 313 -8.36 20.33 5.13
C GLY A 313 -7.77 19.20 5.97
N THR A 314 -8.07 19.19 7.26
CA THR A 314 -7.55 18.15 8.17
C THR A 314 -8.67 17.30 8.75
N ASP A 315 -9.33 17.75 9.79
CA ASP A 315 -10.36 16.98 10.48
C ASP A 315 -11.74 17.33 9.92
N MET A 316 -12.38 16.36 9.29
CA MET A 316 -13.75 16.54 8.80
C MET A 316 -14.69 16.47 10.00
N PRO A 317 -15.49 17.54 10.26
CA PRO A 317 -16.44 17.53 11.36
C PRO A 317 -17.50 16.46 11.21
N ASP A 318 -18.13 16.11 12.33
CA ASP A 318 -19.34 15.29 12.32
C ASP A 318 -20.56 16.11 11.91
N TYR A 319 -21.24 15.68 10.88
CA TYR A 319 -22.43 16.34 10.28
C TYR A 319 -23.74 15.62 10.60
N TYR A 320 -23.69 14.61 11.44
CA TYR A 320 -24.86 13.77 11.72
C TYR A 320 -25.68 14.32 12.89
N ARG A 321 -26.99 14.55 12.65
CA ARG A 321 -27.96 14.94 13.69
C ARG A 321 -28.18 13.80 14.70
N PRO A 322 -28.42 14.10 15.99
CA PRO A 322 -29.05 15.31 16.54
C PRO A 322 -28.09 16.36 17.11
N LYS A 323 -26.78 16.19 17.01
CA LYS A 323 -25.80 17.13 17.60
C LYS A 323 -24.95 17.91 16.60
N GLY A 324 -25.07 17.58 15.29
CA GLY A 324 -24.28 18.21 14.22
C GLY A 324 -25.12 19.06 13.28
N THR A 325 -24.46 19.97 12.54
CA THR A 325 -25.02 20.67 11.38
C THR A 325 -24.98 19.76 10.16
N ASP A 326 -25.81 20.05 9.14
CA ASP A 326 -25.66 19.37 7.86
C ASP A 326 -24.30 19.70 7.23
N ALA A 327 -23.72 18.77 6.47
CA ALA A 327 -22.49 19.03 5.72
C ALA A 327 -22.70 20.23 4.78
N PRO A 328 -21.70 21.11 4.61
CA PRO A 328 -21.87 22.34 3.82
C PRO A 328 -22.27 22.08 2.36
N TRP A 329 -22.04 20.90 1.82
CA TRP A 329 -22.48 20.46 0.49
C TRP A 329 -23.82 19.70 0.50
N PHE A 330 -24.47 19.53 1.69
CA PHE A 330 -25.64 18.67 1.83
C PHE A 330 -26.85 19.12 0.96
N SER A 331 -27.05 20.43 0.78
CA SER A 331 -28.10 20.97 -0.11
C SER A 331 -27.89 20.58 -1.58
N GLN A 332 -26.65 20.29 -1.98
CA GLN A 332 -26.27 19.91 -3.35
C GLN A 332 -25.99 18.41 -3.49
N ARG A 333 -26.34 17.59 -2.50
CA ARG A 333 -25.99 16.16 -2.46
C ARG A 333 -26.49 15.36 -3.67
N SER A 334 -27.58 15.77 -4.29
CA SER A 334 -28.09 15.14 -5.51
C SER A 334 -27.20 15.37 -6.75
N ASN A 335 -26.35 16.40 -6.70
CA ASN A 335 -25.44 16.72 -7.80
C ASN A 335 -24.07 16.02 -7.62
N ILE A 336 -23.80 15.44 -6.44
CA ILE A 336 -22.52 14.80 -6.16
C ILE A 336 -22.49 13.41 -6.79
N LYS A 337 -21.64 13.24 -7.81
CA LYS A 337 -21.40 11.97 -8.52
C LYS A 337 -20.07 11.34 -8.12
N LYS A 338 -19.08 12.16 -7.81
CA LYS A 338 -17.73 11.75 -7.43
C LYS A 338 -17.25 12.56 -6.24
N VAL A 339 -16.50 11.94 -5.33
CA VAL A 339 -15.84 12.61 -4.22
C VAL A 339 -14.33 12.38 -4.32
N VAL A 340 -13.57 13.45 -4.19
CA VAL A 340 -12.11 13.42 -4.06
C VAL A 340 -11.75 14.06 -2.72
N ILE A 341 -11.27 13.26 -1.79
CA ILE A 341 -10.74 13.73 -0.53
C ILE A 341 -9.24 13.91 -0.70
N ASN A 342 -8.76 15.13 -0.53
CA ASN A 342 -7.33 15.42 -0.66
C ASN A 342 -6.54 14.96 0.56
N ASN A 343 -5.27 14.71 0.33
CA ASN A 343 -4.34 14.35 1.39
C ASN A 343 -4.31 15.43 2.49
N GLY A 344 -4.19 14.99 3.75
CA GLY A 344 -4.30 15.87 4.93
C GLY A 344 -5.59 15.65 5.73
N VAL A 345 -6.68 15.24 5.07
CA VAL A 345 -7.93 14.90 5.78
C VAL A 345 -7.71 13.59 6.55
N THR A 346 -7.88 13.63 7.88
CA THR A 346 -7.56 12.52 8.79
C THR A 346 -8.72 11.60 9.11
N ASN A 347 -9.95 12.08 8.88
CA ASN A 347 -11.18 11.29 9.11
C ASN A 347 -12.27 11.67 8.11
N ILE A 348 -13.17 10.75 7.84
CA ILE A 348 -14.43 11.05 7.17
C ILE A 348 -15.48 11.24 8.26
N GLY A 349 -15.96 12.47 8.42
CA GLY A 349 -16.90 12.84 9.48
C GLY A 349 -18.25 12.09 9.40
N SER A 350 -18.89 11.95 10.54
CA SER A 350 -20.22 11.32 10.62
C SER A 350 -21.22 12.06 9.72
N GLY A 351 -21.96 11.33 8.90
CA GLY A 351 -22.96 11.86 7.98
C GLY A 351 -22.42 12.66 6.80
N ALA A 352 -21.11 12.69 6.57
CA ALA A 352 -20.48 13.54 5.55
C ALA A 352 -21.09 13.40 4.16
N PHE A 353 -21.42 12.18 3.74
CA PHE A 353 -22.04 11.88 2.45
C PHE A 353 -23.40 11.18 2.60
N TYR A 354 -24.04 11.35 3.76
CA TYR A 354 -25.35 10.74 4.00
C TYR A 354 -26.37 11.17 2.96
N LYS A 355 -27.05 10.17 2.33
CA LYS A 355 -28.02 10.38 1.25
C LYS A 355 -27.45 11.04 -0.02
N CYS A 356 -26.17 10.92 -0.29
CA CYS A 356 -25.61 11.21 -1.61
C CYS A 356 -25.97 10.05 -2.56
N TYR A 357 -27.24 9.98 -2.96
CA TYR A 357 -27.80 8.84 -3.73
C TYR A 357 -27.03 8.60 -5.04
N ASN A 358 -26.63 9.67 -5.74
CA ASN A 358 -25.98 9.65 -7.05
C ASN A 358 -24.45 9.51 -6.96
N LEU A 359 -23.89 9.33 -5.76
CA LEU A 359 -22.44 9.14 -5.58
C LEU A 359 -22.04 7.77 -6.11
N THR A 360 -21.26 7.74 -7.20
CA THR A 360 -20.79 6.50 -7.85
C THR A 360 -19.36 6.12 -7.44
N SER A 361 -18.53 7.10 -7.07
CA SER A 361 -17.11 6.84 -6.72
C SER A 361 -16.55 7.82 -5.70
N ILE A 362 -15.60 7.33 -4.90
CA ILE A 362 -14.86 8.14 -3.94
C ILE A 362 -13.39 7.76 -3.92
N SER A 363 -12.52 8.78 -3.86
CA SER A 363 -11.08 8.64 -3.59
C SER A 363 -10.81 9.01 -2.14
N ILE A 364 -10.38 8.04 -1.34
CA ILE A 364 -10.03 8.21 0.08
C ILE A 364 -8.50 8.16 0.19
N PRO A 365 -7.85 9.24 0.66
CA PRO A 365 -6.41 9.26 0.79
C PRO A 365 -5.91 8.46 1.99
N ASN A 366 -4.65 8.08 1.97
CA ASN A 366 -4.00 7.36 3.06
C ASN A 366 -3.80 8.20 4.35
N SER A 367 -4.17 9.47 4.37
CA SER A 367 -4.23 10.27 5.60
C SER A 367 -5.43 9.91 6.47
N VAL A 368 -6.51 9.32 5.89
CA VAL A 368 -7.73 8.99 6.62
C VAL A 368 -7.51 7.79 7.54
N LYS A 369 -7.83 7.96 8.83
CA LYS A 369 -7.70 6.95 9.89
C LYS A 369 -9.05 6.34 10.29
N SER A 370 -10.15 7.06 10.06
CA SER A 370 -11.49 6.61 10.46
C SER A 370 -12.59 7.04 9.50
N ILE A 371 -13.62 6.21 9.40
CA ILE A 371 -14.86 6.48 8.68
C ILE A 371 -15.98 6.61 9.72
N GLY A 372 -16.64 7.77 9.77
CA GLY A 372 -17.61 8.13 10.80
C GLY A 372 -18.98 7.45 10.66
N VAL A 373 -19.84 7.74 11.63
CA VAL A 373 -21.21 7.21 11.71
C VAL A 373 -22.04 7.69 10.51
N PHE A 374 -22.72 6.79 9.77
CA PHE A 374 -23.49 7.09 8.57
C PHE A 374 -22.71 7.86 7.48
N ALA A 375 -21.39 7.80 7.47
CA ALA A 375 -20.59 8.59 6.52
C ALA A 375 -21.01 8.41 5.07
N PHE A 376 -21.35 7.18 4.66
CA PHE A 376 -21.87 6.80 3.34
C PHE A 376 -23.25 6.15 3.42
N GLY A 377 -24.01 6.46 4.47
CA GLY A 377 -25.36 5.91 4.64
C GLY A 377 -26.28 6.35 3.51
N ALA A 378 -27.01 5.41 2.89
CA ALA A 378 -27.91 5.63 1.77
C ALA A 378 -27.22 6.22 0.51
N CYS A 379 -25.96 5.90 0.24
CA CYS A 379 -25.30 6.14 -1.04
C CYS A 379 -25.63 4.98 -2.00
N THR A 380 -26.81 5.01 -2.61
CA THR A 380 -27.36 3.86 -3.36
C THR A 380 -26.60 3.52 -4.64
N ASP A 381 -25.96 4.50 -5.27
CA ASP A 381 -25.19 4.31 -6.50
C ASP A 381 -23.70 4.01 -6.25
N LEU A 382 -23.26 4.03 -4.97
CA LEU A 382 -21.90 3.69 -4.60
C LEU A 382 -21.71 2.17 -4.61
N THR A 383 -21.22 1.64 -5.74
CA THR A 383 -21.08 0.19 -5.95
C THR A 383 -19.78 -0.38 -5.39
N SER A 384 -18.76 0.44 -5.20
CA SER A 384 -17.48 0.01 -4.63
C SER A 384 -16.80 1.14 -3.87
N VAL A 385 -15.98 0.77 -2.91
CA VAL A 385 -15.11 1.68 -2.16
C VAL A 385 -13.77 1.01 -1.88
N THR A 386 -12.69 1.72 -2.14
CA THR A 386 -11.35 1.31 -1.71
C THR A 386 -11.07 1.95 -0.36
N ILE A 387 -11.04 1.13 0.69
CA ILE A 387 -10.69 1.56 2.04
C ILE A 387 -9.17 1.46 2.17
N PRO A 388 -8.45 2.57 2.40
CA PRO A 388 -6.98 2.52 2.48
C PRO A 388 -6.49 1.82 3.75
N ASN A 389 -5.26 1.28 3.68
CA ASN A 389 -4.60 0.59 4.81
C ASN A 389 -4.29 1.50 6.03
N SER A 390 -4.59 2.78 5.95
CA SER A 390 -4.50 3.74 7.05
C SER A 390 -5.73 3.73 7.96
N VAL A 391 -6.87 3.22 7.46
CA VAL A 391 -8.14 3.21 8.20
C VAL A 391 -8.11 2.10 9.25
N THR A 392 -8.36 2.47 10.50
CA THR A 392 -8.39 1.56 11.66
C THR A 392 -9.81 1.30 12.17
N SER A 393 -10.76 2.17 11.84
CA SER A 393 -12.14 2.04 12.32
C SER A 393 -13.19 2.45 11.29
N ILE A 394 -14.28 1.67 11.25
CA ILE A 394 -15.49 1.92 10.48
C ILE A 394 -16.65 2.10 11.45
N GLY A 395 -17.26 3.28 11.44
CA GLY A 395 -18.27 3.70 12.39
C GLY A 395 -19.64 3.03 12.22
N LYS A 396 -20.51 3.23 13.20
CA LYS A 396 -21.89 2.73 13.20
C LYS A 396 -22.63 3.16 11.94
N LYS A 397 -23.21 2.18 11.21
CA LYS A 397 -23.99 2.45 10.00
C LYS A 397 -23.23 3.20 8.90
N ALA A 398 -21.90 3.11 8.87
CA ALA A 398 -21.07 3.88 7.94
C ALA A 398 -21.47 3.69 6.47
N PHE A 399 -21.83 2.48 6.06
CA PHE A 399 -22.30 2.11 4.72
C PHE A 399 -23.75 1.60 4.72
N TYR A 400 -24.54 1.99 5.71
CA TYR A 400 -25.93 1.57 5.82
C TYR A 400 -26.74 1.88 4.56
N SER A 401 -27.39 0.87 3.97
CA SER A 401 -28.20 1.03 2.74
C SER A 401 -27.42 1.63 1.56
N SER A 402 -26.13 1.33 1.46
CA SER A 402 -25.33 1.67 0.28
C SER A 402 -25.42 0.59 -0.80
N GLY A 403 -25.19 0.98 -2.07
CA GLY A 403 -25.28 0.10 -3.24
C GLY A 403 -24.10 -0.83 -3.45
N LEU A 404 -23.25 -1.08 -2.42
CA LEU A 404 -22.01 -1.84 -2.54
C LEU A 404 -22.23 -3.24 -3.13
N THR A 405 -21.60 -3.49 -4.27
CA THR A 405 -21.48 -4.82 -4.89
C THR A 405 -20.16 -5.51 -4.51
N SER A 406 -19.21 -4.76 -3.98
CA SER A 406 -17.95 -5.28 -3.44
C SER A 406 -17.36 -4.35 -2.40
N VAL A 407 -16.68 -4.91 -1.40
CA VAL A 407 -15.89 -4.15 -0.42
C VAL A 407 -14.70 -4.98 0.03
N ALA A 408 -13.51 -4.40 -0.05
CA ALA A 408 -12.30 -4.95 0.55
C ALA A 408 -12.01 -4.20 1.85
N ILE A 409 -12.12 -4.90 2.98
CA ILE A 409 -11.82 -4.33 4.30
C ILE A 409 -10.37 -4.70 4.63
N PRO A 410 -9.45 -3.72 4.76
CA PRO A 410 -8.05 -4.02 4.98
C PRO A 410 -7.77 -4.52 6.41
N ASN A 411 -6.66 -5.24 6.58
CA ASN A 411 -6.22 -5.74 7.90
C ASN A 411 -5.80 -4.63 8.90
N SER A 412 -5.76 -3.38 8.49
CA SER A 412 -5.60 -2.24 9.39
C SER A 412 -6.87 -1.94 10.22
N VAL A 413 -8.04 -2.36 9.71
CA VAL A 413 -9.33 -2.13 10.38
C VAL A 413 -9.46 -3.10 11.54
N THR A 414 -9.41 -2.59 12.76
CA THR A 414 -9.57 -3.36 14.01
C THR A 414 -10.98 -3.24 14.60
N ASN A 415 -11.73 -2.21 14.19
CA ASN A 415 -13.07 -1.94 14.69
C ASN A 415 -14.07 -1.72 13.54
N ILE A 416 -15.06 -2.60 13.44
CA ILE A 416 -16.25 -2.43 12.60
C ILE A 416 -17.44 -2.30 13.55
N ASP A 417 -18.11 -1.13 13.53
CA ASP A 417 -19.15 -0.84 14.51
C ASP A 417 -20.54 -1.34 14.05
N LYS A 418 -21.52 -1.29 14.97
CA LYS A 418 -22.86 -1.82 14.79
C LYS A 418 -23.50 -1.37 13.48
N ALA A 419 -24.12 -2.30 12.75
CA ALA A 419 -24.82 -2.08 11.51
C ALA A 419 -23.99 -1.41 10.39
N ALA A 420 -22.66 -1.48 10.44
CA ALA A 420 -21.77 -0.75 9.53
C ALA A 420 -22.11 -0.99 8.04
N PHE A 421 -22.51 -2.20 7.68
CA PHE A 421 -22.89 -2.62 6.32
C PHE A 421 -24.34 -3.12 6.25
N ALA A 422 -25.17 -2.77 7.24
CA ALA A 422 -26.57 -3.21 7.21
C ALA A 422 -27.31 -2.63 6.00
N TYR A 423 -28.18 -3.44 5.40
CA TYR A 423 -28.95 -3.10 4.19
C TYR A 423 -28.09 -2.88 2.93
N CYS A 424 -26.85 -3.35 2.89
CA CYS A 424 -26.08 -3.46 1.64
C CYS A 424 -26.63 -4.64 0.82
N SER A 425 -27.81 -4.45 0.24
CA SER A 425 -28.59 -5.53 -0.41
C SER A 425 -27.90 -6.15 -1.62
N GLU A 426 -26.99 -5.42 -2.26
CA GLU A 426 -26.28 -5.82 -3.47
C GLU A 426 -24.96 -6.58 -3.19
N LEU A 427 -24.52 -6.69 -1.93
CA LEU A 427 -23.23 -7.28 -1.54
C LEU A 427 -23.30 -8.82 -1.58
N PRO A 428 -22.58 -9.50 -2.50
CA PRO A 428 -22.64 -10.96 -2.65
C PRO A 428 -21.76 -11.74 -1.67
N SER A 429 -20.66 -11.15 -1.23
CA SER A 429 -19.72 -11.79 -0.30
C SER A 429 -18.95 -10.75 0.51
N VAL A 430 -18.47 -11.16 1.68
CA VAL A 430 -17.60 -10.35 2.52
C VAL A 430 -16.59 -11.23 3.24
N THR A 431 -15.35 -10.75 3.32
CA THR A 431 -14.30 -11.33 4.17
C THR A 431 -14.03 -10.38 5.34
N ILE A 432 -14.21 -10.86 6.55
CA ILE A 432 -13.91 -10.13 7.77
C ILE A 432 -12.39 -10.20 7.97
N PRO A 433 -11.67 -9.08 8.16
CA PRO A 433 -10.22 -9.12 8.28
C PRO A 433 -9.74 -9.76 9.59
N ASN A 434 -8.54 -10.35 9.56
CA ASN A 434 -7.93 -11.02 10.72
C ASN A 434 -7.59 -10.07 11.90
N SER A 435 -7.68 -8.78 11.72
CA SER A 435 -7.52 -7.76 12.75
C SER A 435 -8.77 -7.53 13.61
N VAL A 436 -9.92 -8.01 13.14
CA VAL A 436 -11.21 -7.85 13.84
C VAL A 436 -11.39 -8.96 14.86
N THR A 437 -11.65 -8.60 16.11
CA THR A 437 -11.88 -9.55 17.22
C THR A 437 -13.35 -9.74 17.58
N ALA A 438 -14.22 -8.82 17.12
CA ALA A 438 -15.65 -8.88 17.38
C ALA A 438 -16.47 -8.40 16.17
N VAL A 439 -17.47 -9.16 15.76
CA VAL A 439 -18.50 -8.71 14.79
C VAL A 439 -19.69 -8.22 15.59
N LYS A 440 -19.94 -6.90 15.53
CA LYS A 440 -20.96 -6.24 16.37
C LYS A 440 -22.37 -6.43 15.82
N ASP A 441 -23.38 -6.08 16.64
CA ASP A 441 -24.79 -6.27 16.33
C ASP A 441 -25.16 -5.70 14.94
N SER A 442 -25.94 -6.46 14.19
CA SER A 442 -26.52 -6.08 12.91
C SER A 442 -25.48 -5.65 11.82
N THR A 443 -24.20 -5.97 11.98
CA THR A 443 -23.14 -5.47 11.07
C THR A 443 -23.48 -5.71 9.60
N PHE A 444 -24.04 -6.85 9.24
CA PHE A 444 -24.48 -7.24 7.89
C PHE A 444 -25.99 -7.54 7.82
N TYR A 445 -26.79 -6.94 8.69
CA TYR A 445 -28.23 -7.13 8.72
C TYR A 445 -28.86 -6.80 7.36
N ASN A 446 -29.73 -7.67 6.85
CA ASN A 446 -30.46 -7.50 5.59
C ASN A 446 -29.55 -7.27 4.36
N CYS A 447 -28.41 -7.93 4.28
CA CYS A 447 -27.62 -8.06 3.06
C CYS A 447 -28.22 -9.18 2.21
N THR A 448 -29.30 -8.88 1.48
CA THR A 448 -30.17 -9.90 0.86
C THR A 448 -29.51 -10.75 -0.21
N LYS A 449 -28.47 -10.22 -0.91
CA LYS A 449 -27.66 -10.96 -1.91
C LYS A 449 -26.41 -11.62 -1.34
N LEU A 450 -26.13 -11.49 -0.05
CA LEU A 450 -24.95 -12.11 0.57
C LEU A 450 -25.09 -13.64 0.54
N THR A 451 -24.28 -14.29 -0.28
CA THR A 451 -24.26 -15.77 -0.44
C THR A 451 -23.23 -16.46 0.44
N SER A 452 -22.14 -15.78 0.74
CA SER A 452 -21.06 -16.35 1.52
C SER A 452 -20.38 -15.33 2.45
N VAL A 453 -19.87 -15.82 3.58
CA VAL A 453 -19.07 -15.04 4.53
C VAL A 453 -17.95 -15.87 5.10
N THR A 454 -16.75 -15.26 5.28
CA THR A 454 -15.62 -15.85 6.01
C THR A 454 -15.42 -15.12 7.33
N ILE A 455 -15.47 -15.87 8.42
CA ILE A 455 -15.25 -15.42 9.80
C ILE A 455 -13.85 -15.92 10.21
N PRO A 456 -12.88 -15.05 10.42
CA PRO A 456 -11.51 -15.46 10.76
C PRO A 456 -11.41 -15.98 12.21
N ASN A 457 -10.33 -16.68 12.50
CA ASN A 457 -10.06 -17.22 13.84
C ASN A 457 -9.83 -16.15 14.92
N SER A 458 -9.55 -14.90 14.51
CA SER A 458 -9.42 -13.74 15.40
C SER A 458 -10.75 -13.33 16.04
N VAL A 459 -11.88 -13.65 15.39
CA VAL A 459 -13.22 -13.27 15.91
C VAL A 459 -13.59 -14.17 17.08
N THR A 460 -13.68 -13.57 18.26
CA THR A 460 -14.05 -14.24 19.52
C THR A 460 -15.52 -14.03 19.90
N SER A 461 -16.18 -13.00 19.33
CA SER A 461 -17.59 -12.71 19.60
C SER A 461 -18.34 -12.27 18.36
N ILE A 462 -19.59 -12.71 18.25
CA ILE A 462 -20.53 -12.35 17.19
C ILE A 462 -21.80 -11.83 17.87
N GLY A 463 -22.17 -10.59 17.52
CA GLY A 463 -23.31 -9.89 18.09
C GLY A 463 -24.68 -10.44 17.62
N ASN A 464 -25.73 -9.78 18.07
CA ASN A 464 -27.09 -10.14 17.68
C ASN A 464 -27.38 -9.67 16.24
N SER A 465 -28.22 -10.45 15.53
CA SER A 465 -28.77 -10.08 14.21
C SER A 465 -27.69 -9.79 13.15
N VAL A 466 -26.46 -10.32 13.30
CA VAL A 466 -25.35 -9.96 12.41
C VAL A 466 -25.65 -10.28 10.96
N PHE A 467 -26.23 -11.47 10.69
CA PHE A 467 -26.61 -11.95 9.36
C PHE A 467 -28.14 -12.22 9.27
N GLU A 468 -28.93 -11.59 10.15
CA GLU A 468 -30.38 -11.66 10.08
C GLU A 468 -30.86 -11.00 8.77
N GLU A 469 -31.88 -11.60 8.12
CA GLU A 469 -32.39 -11.22 6.79
C GLU A 469 -31.40 -11.34 5.62
N CYS A 470 -30.26 -12.02 5.80
CA CYS A 470 -29.38 -12.43 4.69
C CYS A 470 -29.95 -13.67 3.97
N LYS A 471 -31.03 -13.47 3.19
CA LYS A 471 -31.86 -14.56 2.63
C LYS A 471 -31.11 -15.45 1.63
N ALA A 472 -30.05 -14.94 0.98
CA ALA A 472 -29.24 -15.70 0.03
C ALA A 472 -28.04 -16.42 0.70
N LEU A 473 -27.80 -16.23 2.01
CA LEU A 473 -26.63 -16.79 2.68
C LEU A 473 -26.74 -18.32 2.78
N THR A 474 -25.89 -19.00 2.02
CA THR A 474 -25.85 -20.48 1.95
C THR A 474 -24.52 -21.07 2.38
N SER A 475 -23.48 -20.26 2.49
CA SER A 475 -22.11 -20.71 2.83
C SER A 475 -21.50 -19.80 3.89
N VAL A 476 -21.10 -20.39 5.01
CA VAL A 476 -20.39 -19.72 6.10
C VAL A 476 -19.10 -20.47 6.35
N THR A 477 -17.95 -19.81 6.23
CA THR A 477 -16.66 -20.35 6.63
C THR A 477 -16.29 -19.77 7.98
N ASN A 478 -16.10 -20.61 9.00
CA ASN A 478 -15.68 -20.17 10.32
C ASN A 478 -14.35 -20.83 10.69
N LEU A 479 -13.30 -20.02 10.77
CA LEU A 479 -11.92 -20.47 11.01
C LEU A 479 -11.57 -20.55 12.52
N ALA A 480 -12.53 -20.32 13.42
CA ALA A 480 -12.31 -20.48 14.84
C ALA A 480 -12.32 -21.96 15.23
N LYS A 481 -11.35 -22.39 16.05
CA LYS A 481 -11.30 -23.77 16.59
C LYS A 481 -12.43 -24.03 17.58
N THR A 482 -12.89 -22.98 18.27
CA THR A 482 -13.99 -23.04 19.24
C THR A 482 -15.13 -22.16 18.76
N PRO A 483 -16.37 -22.67 18.64
CA PRO A 483 -17.51 -21.88 18.20
C PRO A 483 -17.76 -20.68 19.12
N GLN A 484 -17.97 -19.52 18.53
CA GLN A 484 -18.40 -18.34 19.27
C GLN A 484 -19.85 -18.53 19.76
N LYS A 485 -20.19 -17.91 20.90
CA LYS A 485 -21.58 -17.82 21.34
C LYS A 485 -22.36 -16.90 20.41
N ILE A 486 -23.47 -17.39 19.86
CA ILE A 486 -24.38 -16.64 18.98
C ILE A 486 -25.81 -16.74 19.48
N GLY A 487 -26.68 -15.83 19.05
CA GLY A 487 -28.10 -15.81 19.37
C GLY A 487 -28.96 -16.43 18.26
N ASP A 488 -30.25 -16.60 18.53
CA ASP A 488 -31.25 -17.17 17.64
C ASP A 488 -31.46 -16.33 16.36
N LYS A 489 -31.24 -15.03 16.43
CA LYS A 489 -31.39 -14.11 15.30
C LYS A 489 -30.10 -13.83 14.53
N THR A 490 -28.99 -14.52 14.88
CA THR A 490 -27.70 -14.27 14.19
C THR A 490 -27.78 -14.63 12.72
N PHE A 491 -28.50 -15.70 12.36
CA PHE A 491 -28.71 -16.15 10.99
C PHE A 491 -30.19 -16.39 10.71
N THR A 492 -30.69 -15.97 9.53
CA THR A 492 -32.04 -16.29 9.07
C THR A 492 -32.14 -17.68 8.46
N LYS A 493 -31.07 -18.13 7.81
CA LYS A 493 -30.96 -19.46 7.20
C LYS A 493 -29.69 -20.17 7.67
N TYR A 494 -29.75 -21.47 7.72
CA TYR A 494 -28.66 -22.35 8.05
C TYR A 494 -28.31 -23.20 6.81
N GLY A 495 -27.29 -22.81 6.07
CA GLY A 495 -26.79 -23.52 4.90
C GLY A 495 -25.62 -24.46 5.27
N THR A 496 -24.51 -24.36 4.54
CA THR A 496 -23.28 -25.09 4.82
C THR A 496 -22.34 -24.26 5.69
N LEU A 497 -21.85 -24.89 6.76
CA LEU A 497 -20.81 -24.31 7.62
C LEU A 497 -19.50 -25.07 7.38
N HIS A 498 -18.53 -24.36 6.84
CA HIS A 498 -17.17 -24.85 6.62
C HIS A 498 -16.33 -24.56 7.86
N VAL A 499 -15.79 -25.58 8.50
CA VAL A 499 -14.96 -25.47 9.71
C VAL A 499 -13.61 -26.15 9.51
N LEU A 500 -12.65 -25.80 10.36
CA LEU A 500 -11.33 -26.43 10.33
C LEU A 500 -11.42 -27.93 10.65
N PRO A 501 -10.52 -28.75 10.10
CA PRO A 501 -10.43 -30.17 10.43
C PRO A 501 -10.34 -30.40 11.96
N GLY A 502 -11.08 -31.38 12.47
CA GLY A 502 -11.17 -31.70 13.90
C GLY A 502 -12.13 -30.81 14.71
N CYS A 503 -12.80 -29.81 14.10
CA CYS A 503 -13.68 -28.89 14.83
C CYS A 503 -15.18 -29.24 14.76
N LYS A 504 -15.59 -30.14 13.86
CA LYS A 504 -17.01 -30.48 13.59
C LYS A 504 -17.80 -30.88 14.85
N ALA A 505 -17.19 -31.65 15.73
CA ALA A 505 -17.85 -32.08 16.96
C ALA A 505 -18.20 -30.92 17.89
N ALA A 506 -17.30 -29.94 18.03
CA ALA A 506 -17.52 -28.74 18.84
C ALA A 506 -18.67 -27.89 18.28
N TYR A 507 -18.72 -27.70 16.94
CA TYR A 507 -19.79 -26.94 16.28
C TYR A 507 -21.14 -27.66 16.30
N LYS A 508 -21.15 -29.00 16.22
CA LYS A 508 -22.37 -29.82 16.40
C LYS A 508 -22.95 -29.74 17.83
N ALA A 509 -22.11 -29.50 18.82
CA ALA A 509 -22.54 -29.34 20.23
C ALA A 509 -22.97 -27.90 20.55
N ALA A 510 -22.58 -26.91 19.71
CA ALA A 510 -22.81 -25.49 19.96
C ALA A 510 -24.24 -25.04 19.53
N ASN A 511 -24.92 -24.31 20.42
CA ASN A 511 -26.26 -23.79 20.13
C ASN A 511 -26.23 -22.89 18.89
N TYR A 512 -27.29 -23.04 18.05
CA TYR A 512 -27.50 -22.40 16.77
C TYR A 512 -26.52 -22.82 15.66
N TRP A 513 -25.20 -23.05 15.96
CA TRP A 513 -24.26 -23.57 14.99
C TRP A 513 -24.60 -24.99 14.53
N LYS A 514 -25.16 -25.81 15.41
CA LYS A 514 -25.64 -27.17 15.10
C LYS A 514 -26.71 -27.24 14.02
N ASN A 515 -27.37 -26.12 13.71
CA ASN A 515 -28.43 -26.05 12.69
C ASN A 515 -27.87 -26.02 11.25
N PHE A 516 -26.55 -25.79 11.09
CA PHE A 516 -25.89 -25.84 9.80
C PHE A 516 -25.57 -27.29 9.36
N THR A 517 -25.46 -27.50 8.05
CA THR A 517 -24.75 -28.67 7.49
C THR A 517 -23.26 -28.42 7.66
N ILE A 518 -22.59 -29.13 8.58
CA ILE A 518 -21.20 -28.85 8.97
C ILE A 518 -20.24 -29.75 8.19
N VAL A 519 -19.28 -29.13 7.48
CA VAL A 519 -18.23 -29.75 6.67
C VAL A 519 -16.86 -29.33 7.18
N GLU A 520 -15.92 -30.28 7.28
CA GLU A 520 -14.53 -30.03 7.72
C GLU A 520 -13.62 -29.89 6.49
N ASP A 521 -13.70 -28.77 5.82
CA ASP A 521 -12.92 -28.44 4.61
C ASP A 521 -12.38 -27.01 4.62
N ALA A 522 -12.56 -26.25 5.72
CA ALA A 522 -12.01 -24.92 5.83
C ALA A 522 -10.49 -24.98 6.03
N ASN A 523 -9.74 -24.23 5.23
CA ASN A 523 -8.31 -24.08 5.36
C ASN A 523 -7.98 -22.85 6.21
N GLY A 524 -7.11 -23.02 7.22
CA GLY A 524 -6.75 -21.96 8.19
C GLY A 524 -5.89 -20.82 7.62
N SER A 525 -5.42 -20.92 6.39
CA SER A 525 -4.81 -19.82 5.65
C SER A 525 -5.94 -19.02 4.99
N GLY A 526 -6.17 -17.80 5.40
CA GLY A 526 -7.20 -16.89 4.83
C GLY A 526 -6.96 -16.48 3.37
N THR A 527 -6.42 -17.35 2.57
CA THR A 527 -6.32 -17.33 1.12
C THR A 527 -7.29 -18.37 0.58
N THR A 528 -8.02 -18.05 -0.45
CA THR A 528 -8.73 -19.03 -1.29
C THR A 528 -7.70 -20.01 -1.83
N GLU A 529 -7.37 -21.05 -1.05
CA GLU A 529 -6.55 -22.15 -1.53
C GLU A 529 -7.38 -22.98 -2.50
N VAL A 530 -6.84 -23.11 -3.68
CA VAL A 530 -7.23 -24.08 -4.69
C VAL A 530 -6.68 -25.43 -4.20
N ALA A 531 -7.53 -26.44 -4.05
CA ALA A 531 -7.09 -27.77 -3.66
C ALA A 531 -6.04 -28.30 -4.66
N ASP A 532 -4.90 -28.76 -4.14
CA ASP A 532 -3.97 -29.58 -4.94
C ASP A 532 -4.67 -30.91 -5.25
N VAL A 533 -4.97 -31.12 -6.52
CA VAL A 533 -5.51 -32.40 -7.00
C VAL A 533 -4.52 -32.94 -8.03
N GLU A 534 -4.01 -34.14 -7.78
CA GLU A 534 -3.25 -34.88 -8.79
C GLU A 534 -4.09 -35.02 -10.06
N ALA A 535 -3.43 -34.88 -11.21
CA ALA A 535 -4.06 -34.86 -12.51
C ALA A 535 -4.75 -36.22 -12.81
N ASP A 536 -6.08 -36.28 -12.66
CA ASP A 536 -6.87 -37.40 -13.15
C ASP A 536 -8.09 -36.92 -13.94
N ASN A 537 -8.49 -37.73 -14.93
CA ASN A 537 -9.56 -37.49 -15.88
C ASN A 537 -10.95 -37.55 -15.21
N GLY A 538 -11.45 -36.40 -14.76
CA GLY A 538 -12.78 -36.32 -14.14
C GLY A 538 -13.04 -35.02 -13.35
N MET A 539 -12.26 -33.99 -13.55
CA MET A 539 -12.41 -32.71 -12.84
C MET A 539 -13.74 -32.04 -13.16
N LYS A 540 -14.51 -31.71 -12.11
CA LYS A 540 -15.72 -30.89 -12.21
C LYS A 540 -15.34 -29.42 -12.47
N ASP A 541 -16.29 -28.63 -12.92
CA ASP A 541 -16.11 -27.19 -13.10
C ASP A 541 -15.65 -26.53 -11.80
N GLY A 542 -14.50 -25.82 -11.83
CA GLY A 542 -13.89 -25.22 -10.65
C GLY A 542 -12.51 -24.63 -10.91
N LYS A 543 -11.87 -24.14 -9.86
CA LYS A 543 -10.47 -23.68 -9.88
C LYS A 543 -9.60 -24.70 -9.18
N TYR A 544 -8.51 -25.09 -9.81
CA TYR A 544 -7.56 -26.11 -9.35
C TYR A 544 -6.14 -25.56 -9.37
N LEU A 545 -5.30 -26.04 -8.47
CA LEU A 545 -3.85 -25.83 -8.52
C LEU A 545 -3.23 -27.12 -9.07
N ILE A 546 -2.68 -27.08 -10.29
CA ILE A 546 -2.04 -28.22 -10.94
C ILE A 546 -0.60 -27.77 -11.24
N ASP A 547 0.39 -28.51 -10.73
CA ASP A 547 1.82 -28.21 -10.90
C ASP A 547 2.18 -26.75 -10.55
N GLY A 548 1.58 -26.23 -9.47
CA GLY A 548 1.81 -24.83 -9.02
C GLY A 548 1.15 -23.76 -9.89
N LYS A 549 0.28 -24.12 -10.84
CA LYS A 549 -0.48 -23.19 -11.69
C LYS A 549 -1.97 -23.27 -11.38
N VAL A 550 -2.61 -22.10 -11.31
CA VAL A 550 -4.08 -22.05 -11.19
C VAL A 550 -4.70 -22.36 -12.53
N VAL A 551 -5.44 -23.48 -12.59
CA VAL A 551 -6.19 -23.93 -13.76
C VAL A 551 -7.68 -23.79 -13.46
N ILE A 552 -8.42 -23.16 -14.36
CA ILE A 552 -9.88 -23.07 -14.30
C ILE A 552 -10.45 -24.14 -15.19
N VAL A 553 -11.24 -25.06 -14.63
CA VAL A 553 -11.97 -26.06 -15.41
C VAL A 553 -13.38 -25.55 -15.65
N ARG A 554 -13.82 -25.54 -16.91
CA ARG A 554 -15.21 -25.28 -17.33
C ARG A 554 -15.62 -26.24 -18.44
N ASN A 555 -16.74 -26.93 -18.24
CA ASN A 555 -17.26 -27.90 -19.19
C ASN A 555 -16.19 -28.93 -19.62
N GLY A 556 -15.40 -29.44 -18.66
CA GLY A 556 -14.33 -30.41 -18.90
C GLY A 556 -13.10 -29.88 -19.65
N LYS A 557 -12.99 -28.55 -19.89
CA LYS A 557 -11.83 -27.92 -20.53
C LYS A 557 -11.05 -27.10 -19.49
N LYS A 558 -9.71 -27.10 -19.62
CA LYS A 558 -8.79 -26.38 -18.74
C LYS A 558 -8.47 -25.01 -19.35
N TYR A 559 -8.42 -23.98 -18.52
CA TYR A 559 -8.12 -22.59 -18.88
C TYR A 559 -7.14 -22.03 -17.85
N ASN A 560 -6.21 -21.19 -18.28
CA ASN A 560 -5.37 -20.41 -17.38
C ASN A 560 -6.15 -19.21 -16.78
N LEU A 561 -5.52 -18.45 -15.88
CA LEU A 561 -6.13 -17.27 -15.23
C LEU A 561 -6.59 -16.19 -16.21
N ASN A 562 -6.08 -16.17 -17.43
CA ASN A 562 -6.44 -15.22 -18.48
C ASN A 562 -7.55 -15.74 -19.39
N GLY A 563 -8.14 -16.95 -19.10
CA GLY A 563 -9.21 -17.56 -19.88
C GLY A 563 -8.74 -18.20 -21.19
N ILE A 564 -7.44 -18.44 -21.36
CA ILE A 564 -6.87 -19.13 -22.53
C ILE A 564 -6.90 -20.64 -22.23
N ALA A 565 -7.47 -21.45 -23.15
CA ALA A 565 -7.48 -22.91 -23.03
C ALA A 565 -6.05 -23.47 -23.03
N GLU A 566 -5.73 -24.36 -22.09
CA GLU A 566 -4.48 -25.12 -22.01
C GLU A 566 -4.56 -26.45 -22.74
#